data_c0bded468881a6ba8d388c794f60e90f
#
_entry.id   c0bded468881a6ba8d388c794f60e90f
#
_cell.length_a   1.000
_cell.length_b   1.000
_cell.length_c   1.000
_cell.angle_alpha   90.00
_cell.angle_beta   90.00
_cell.angle_gamma   90.00
#
_symmetry.space_group_name_H-M   'P 1'
#
loop_
_entity.id
_entity.type
_entity.pdbx_description
1 polymer ?
#
loop_
_entity_poly.entity_id
_entity_poly.type
_entity_poly.pdbx_seq_one_letter_code
_entity_poly.pdbx_strand_id
1 'polypeptide(L)'
;ALGAASRAGVKRVVMTSSVAAIGYGHEGKTDFSESDWSVVKPEIGAYAASKSIAERAAWDFVNVLPGDQAFEFVTINPSLVIGPLIDPDGSASIEVVRKLLAREVPGCPKFGMGLVDVRDVATAHIAAMTAPEAPGNRYICNTEFRWLVEIATQLNRDFGPRGYPVRTRVLPNFVVRLVALFDKAVGRIVPELDQHKNYD
;
A
#
# COMPACT_ATOMS: atom_id res chain seq x y z
N ALA A 1 -8.35 12.18 15.87
CA ALA A 1 -7.25 11.53 16.60
C ALA A 1 -6.18 12.56 16.98
N LEU A 2 -5.51 13.27 16.04
CA LEU A 2 -4.35 14.14 16.30
C LEU A 2 -4.65 15.26 17.29
N GLY A 3 -5.79 15.96 17.16
CA GLY A 3 -6.20 16.99 18.13
C GLY A 3 -6.47 16.44 19.54
N ALA A 4 -6.86 15.18 19.68
CA ALA A 4 -6.97 14.52 20.99
C ALA A 4 -5.58 14.18 21.56
N ALA A 5 -4.65 13.73 20.73
CA ALA A 5 -3.28 13.46 21.12
C ALA A 5 -2.58 14.74 21.63
N SER A 6 -2.74 15.85 20.92
CA SER A 6 -2.23 17.17 21.32
C SER A 6 -2.77 17.58 22.71
N ARG A 7 -4.09 17.58 22.89
CA ARG A 7 -4.70 17.92 24.19
C ARG A 7 -4.34 16.99 25.33
N ALA A 8 -3.99 15.74 25.04
CA ALA A 8 -3.58 14.73 26.02
C ALA A 8 -2.08 14.79 26.36
N GLY A 9 -1.32 15.70 25.74
CA GLY A 9 0.12 15.81 25.96
C GLY A 9 0.93 14.62 25.48
N VAL A 10 0.46 13.93 24.40
CA VAL A 10 1.20 12.83 23.78
C VAL A 10 2.50 13.36 23.22
N LYS A 11 3.62 12.71 23.51
CA LYS A 11 4.95 13.17 23.05
C LYS A 11 5.22 12.87 21.59
N ARG A 12 4.80 11.70 21.09
CA ARG A 12 5.01 11.27 19.71
C ARG A 12 3.81 10.50 19.18
N VAL A 13 3.45 10.77 17.93
CA VAL A 13 2.42 10.02 17.18
C VAL A 13 3.09 9.39 15.96
N VAL A 14 2.92 8.09 15.80
CA VAL A 14 3.30 7.34 14.58
C VAL A 14 2.03 6.96 13.84
N MET A 15 1.86 7.46 12.62
CA MET A 15 0.68 7.22 11.80
C MET A 15 0.96 6.20 10.71
N THR A 16 0.13 5.16 10.62
CA THR A 16 0.16 4.25 9.46
C THR A 16 -0.54 4.90 8.27
N SER A 17 0.26 5.29 7.27
CA SER A 17 -0.23 5.75 5.97
C SER A 17 -0.14 4.63 4.92
N SER A 18 0.42 4.90 3.75
CA SER A 18 0.60 3.92 2.66
C SER A 18 1.48 4.50 1.56
N VAL A 19 2.17 3.66 0.78
CA VAL A 19 2.78 4.07 -0.50
C VAL A 19 1.73 4.62 -1.49
N ALA A 20 0.44 4.38 -1.24
CA ALA A 20 -0.64 5.01 -1.98
C ALA A 20 -0.69 6.55 -1.82
N ALA A 21 -0.07 7.10 -0.78
CA ALA A 21 0.13 8.55 -0.63
C ALA A 21 1.39 9.06 -1.36
N ILE A 22 2.19 8.18 -1.95
CA ILE A 22 3.50 8.49 -2.54
C ILE A 22 3.49 8.31 -4.07
N GLY A 23 3.15 7.12 -4.58
CA GLY A 23 3.48 6.69 -5.94
C GLY A 23 2.32 6.65 -6.93
N TYR A 24 1.18 7.28 -6.68
CA TYR A 24 0.02 7.22 -7.58
C TYR A 24 -0.21 8.52 -8.34
N GLY A 25 -0.75 8.39 -9.56
CA GLY A 25 -1.14 9.54 -10.37
C GLY A 25 0.00 10.20 -11.14
N HIS A 26 1.20 9.68 -11.08
CA HIS A 26 2.35 10.14 -11.88
C HIS A 26 2.32 9.52 -13.28
N GLU A 27 2.80 10.28 -14.26
CA GLU A 27 2.98 9.81 -15.63
C GLU A 27 4.47 9.53 -15.87
N GLY A 28 4.79 8.27 -16.19
CA GLY A 28 6.15 7.86 -16.57
C GLY A 28 7.18 7.83 -15.44
N LYS A 29 6.81 8.16 -14.20
CA LYS A 29 7.70 8.04 -13.05
C LYS A 29 7.63 6.61 -12.48
N THR A 30 8.80 6.01 -12.25
CA THR A 30 8.95 4.63 -11.76
C THR A 30 9.60 4.54 -10.38
N ASP A 31 10.39 5.55 -10.02
CA ASP A 31 11.19 5.54 -8.79
C ASP A 31 10.66 6.59 -7.81
N PHE A 32 10.33 6.16 -6.62
CA PHE A 32 9.67 6.97 -5.60
C PHE A 32 10.42 6.90 -4.27
N SER A 33 10.46 8.03 -3.59
CA SER A 33 11.04 8.19 -2.26
C SER A 33 10.04 8.83 -1.29
N GLU A 34 10.42 8.96 -0.04
CA GLU A 34 9.61 9.62 0.99
C GLU A 34 9.30 11.09 0.69
N SER A 35 10.06 11.75 -0.17
CA SER A 35 9.80 13.14 -0.59
C SER A 35 8.64 13.26 -1.58
N ASP A 36 8.25 12.14 -2.20
CA ASP A 36 7.19 12.13 -3.21
C ASP A 36 5.79 12.12 -2.60
N TRP A 37 4.86 12.67 -3.39
CA TRP A 37 3.45 12.67 -3.06
C TRP A 37 2.61 12.29 -4.26
N SER A 38 1.68 11.39 -4.07
CA SER A 38 0.71 11.04 -5.11
C SER A 38 -0.05 12.27 -5.62
N VAL A 39 -0.26 12.32 -6.92
CA VAL A 39 -1.06 13.35 -7.59
C VAL A 39 -2.53 12.93 -7.52
N VAL A 40 -3.30 13.66 -6.70
CA VAL A 40 -4.72 13.36 -6.51
C VAL A 40 -5.51 13.75 -7.76
N LYS A 41 -6.00 12.73 -8.46
CA LYS A 41 -6.86 12.85 -9.64
C LYS A 41 -7.84 11.67 -9.67
N PRO A 42 -8.97 11.76 -10.41
CA PRO A 42 -10.02 10.72 -10.36
C PRO A 42 -9.51 9.30 -10.67
N GLU A 43 -8.51 9.17 -11.52
CA GLU A 43 -7.98 7.89 -12.03
C GLU A 43 -7.27 7.07 -10.95
N ILE A 44 -6.70 7.70 -9.91
CA ILE A 44 -6.01 6.95 -8.84
C ILE A 44 -6.95 6.21 -7.90
N GLY A 45 -8.24 6.47 -8.01
CA GLY A 45 -9.29 5.85 -7.19
C GLY A 45 -9.37 6.40 -5.76
N ALA A 46 -10.50 6.12 -5.11
CA ALA A 46 -10.84 6.68 -3.81
C ALA A 46 -9.84 6.32 -2.70
N TYR A 47 -9.29 5.11 -2.73
CA TYR A 47 -8.34 4.66 -1.69
C TYR A 47 -7.06 5.49 -1.72
N ALA A 48 -6.38 5.58 -2.88
CA ALA A 48 -5.13 6.34 -2.98
C ALA A 48 -5.36 7.83 -2.73
N ALA A 49 -6.47 8.38 -3.24
CA ALA A 49 -6.86 9.76 -2.95
C ALA A 49 -7.07 9.98 -1.44
N SER A 50 -7.79 9.09 -0.75
CA SER A 50 -8.05 9.20 0.68
C SER A 50 -6.77 9.16 1.53
N LYS A 51 -5.83 8.26 1.19
CA LYS A 51 -4.54 8.16 1.88
C LYS A 51 -3.69 9.41 1.68
N SER A 52 -3.62 9.93 0.45
CA SER A 52 -2.88 11.15 0.14
C SER A 52 -3.44 12.38 0.87
N ILE A 53 -4.76 12.54 0.85
CA ILE A 53 -5.43 13.66 1.50
C ILE A 53 -5.28 13.55 3.02
N ALA A 54 -5.49 12.38 3.59
CA ALA A 54 -5.40 12.17 5.04
C ALA A 54 -3.98 12.42 5.57
N GLU A 55 -2.96 11.94 4.87
CA GLU A 55 -1.57 12.14 5.30
C GLU A 55 -1.15 13.61 5.18
N ARG A 56 -1.48 14.29 4.05
CA ARG A 56 -1.23 15.73 3.91
C ARG A 56 -1.91 16.52 5.02
N ALA A 57 -3.20 16.27 5.26
CA ALA A 57 -3.94 16.94 6.31
C ALA A 57 -3.36 16.70 7.72
N ALA A 58 -2.77 15.52 7.95
CA ALA A 58 -2.08 15.24 9.20
C ALA A 58 -0.81 16.08 9.36
N TRP A 59 0.02 16.15 8.32
CA TRP A 59 1.22 16.99 8.31
C TRP A 59 0.88 18.47 8.44
N ASP A 60 -0.11 18.96 7.69
CA ASP A 60 -0.58 20.35 7.76
C ASP A 60 -1.05 20.71 9.18
N PHE A 61 -1.81 19.79 9.81
CA PHE A 61 -2.28 19.98 11.18
C PHE A 61 -1.12 20.07 12.19
N VAL A 62 -0.14 19.17 12.10
CA VAL A 62 0.99 19.14 13.04
C VAL A 62 1.89 20.36 12.87
N ASN A 63 2.11 20.79 11.64
CA ASN A 63 2.99 21.92 11.33
C ASN A 63 2.48 23.28 11.84
N VAL A 64 1.19 23.40 12.16
CA VAL A 64 0.60 24.66 12.66
C VAL A 64 0.30 24.62 14.17
N LEU A 65 0.62 23.53 14.86
CA LEU A 65 0.38 23.43 16.30
C LEU A 65 1.26 24.43 17.08
N PRO A 66 0.71 25.16 18.07
CA PRO A 66 1.50 25.93 19.00
C PRO A 66 2.49 25.05 19.78
N GLY A 67 3.63 25.60 20.17
CA GLY A 67 4.70 24.85 20.81
C GLY A 67 4.31 24.09 22.08
N ASP A 68 3.39 24.61 22.86
CA ASP A 68 2.84 23.97 24.06
C ASP A 68 1.87 22.82 23.77
N GLN A 69 1.40 22.73 22.53
CA GLN A 69 0.52 21.68 22.03
C GLN A 69 1.20 20.78 21.00
N ALA A 70 2.46 21.07 20.64
CA ALA A 70 3.21 20.33 19.67
C ALA A 70 3.58 18.93 20.18
N PHE A 71 3.64 17.98 19.26
CA PHE A 71 4.15 16.63 19.46
C PHE A 71 4.97 16.19 18.25
N GLU A 72 5.83 15.24 18.45
CA GLU A 72 6.61 14.63 17.36
C GLU A 72 5.69 13.78 16.47
N PHE A 73 5.82 13.92 15.17
CA PHE A 73 4.99 13.19 14.20
C PHE A 73 5.83 12.42 13.21
N VAL A 74 5.43 11.18 12.92
CA VAL A 74 6.08 10.26 11.99
C VAL A 74 5.02 9.54 11.18
N THR A 75 5.26 9.29 9.90
CA THR A 75 4.41 8.41 9.11
C THR A 75 5.17 7.17 8.63
N ILE A 76 4.52 6.03 8.72
CA ILE A 76 4.96 4.77 8.09
C ILE A 76 4.08 4.55 6.88
N ASN A 77 4.70 4.34 5.72
CA ASN A 77 4.06 4.22 4.42
C ASN A 77 4.28 2.80 3.84
N PRO A 78 3.53 1.79 4.31
CA PRO A 78 3.69 0.43 3.81
C PRO A 78 3.20 0.28 2.37
N SER A 79 3.85 -0.62 1.63
CA SER A 79 3.33 -1.23 0.41
C SER A 79 2.26 -2.27 0.74
N LEU A 80 2.00 -3.28 -0.11
CA LEU A 80 1.02 -4.32 0.19
C LEU A 80 1.52 -5.19 1.35
N VAL A 81 0.88 -5.07 2.50
CA VAL A 81 1.27 -5.80 3.70
C VAL A 81 0.79 -7.24 3.62
N ILE A 82 1.71 -8.18 3.67
CA ILE A 82 1.45 -9.63 3.71
C ILE A 82 2.10 -10.25 4.95
N GLY A 83 1.76 -11.49 5.25
CA GLY A 83 2.37 -12.22 6.38
C GLY A 83 1.35 -12.96 7.22
N PRO A 84 1.76 -13.48 8.39
CA PRO A 84 0.88 -14.23 9.28
C PRO A 84 -0.30 -13.38 9.76
N LEU A 85 -1.50 -13.96 9.71
CA LEU A 85 -2.71 -13.33 10.23
C LEU A 85 -2.81 -13.59 11.74
N ILE A 86 -3.18 -12.56 12.49
CA ILE A 86 -3.53 -12.67 13.91
C ILE A 86 -5.03 -12.96 14.03
N ASP A 87 -5.83 -12.41 13.10
CA ASP A 87 -7.28 -12.53 13.06
C ASP A 87 -7.70 -13.17 11.72
N PRO A 88 -8.68 -14.10 11.68
CA PRO A 88 -9.21 -14.65 10.43
C PRO A 88 -9.89 -13.62 9.51
N ASP A 89 -10.29 -12.46 10.05
CA ASP A 89 -10.82 -11.35 9.26
C ASP A 89 -9.69 -10.68 8.46
N GLY A 90 -9.44 -11.24 7.27
CA GLY A 90 -8.34 -10.83 6.41
C GLY A 90 -8.41 -9.37 5.96
N SER A 91 -7.25 -8.72 5.92
CA SER A 91 -7.10 -7.38 5.34
C SER A 91 -7.31 -7.41 3.81
N ALA A 92 -7.53 -6.23 3.21
CA ALA A 92 -7.61 -6.09 1.75
C ALA A 92 -6.39 -6.68 1.01
N SER A 93 -5.22 -6.67 1.65
CA SER A 93 -4.00 -7.27 1.11
C SER A 93 -4.07 -8.79 1.01
N ILE A 94 -4.57 -9.43 2.06
CA ILE A 94 -4.75 -10.90 2.08
C ILE A 94 -5.86 -11.34 1.11
N GLU A 95 -6.83 -10.48 0.85
CA GLU A 95 -7.88 -10.75 -0.13
C GLU A 95 -7.32 -10.99 -1.55
N VAL A 96 -6.20 -10.37 -1.92
CA VAL A 96 -5.51 -10.67 -3.18
C VAL A 96 -5.05 -12.13 -3.22
N VAL A 97 -4.41 -12.60 -2.16
CA VAL A 97 -3.93 -13.98 -2.04
C VAL A 97 -5.11 -14.96 -2.01
N ARG A 98 -6.16 -14.65 -1.23
CA ARG A 98 -7.37 -15.45 -1.15
C ARG A 98 -8.03 -15.66 -2.52
N LYS A 99 -8.20 -14.58 -3.29
CA LYS A 99 -8.82 -14.63 -4.63
C LYS A 99 -8.00 -15.47 -5.62
N LEU A 100 -6.68 -15.41 -5.54
CA LEU A 100 -5.82 -16.24 -6.36
C LEU A 100 -5.99 -17.73 -6.02
N LEU A 101 -5.93 -18.08 -4.73
CA LEU A 101 -6.11 -19.47 -4.24
C LEU A 101 -7.52 -20.00 -4.51
N ALA A 102 -8.55 -19.16 -4.34
CA ALA A 102 -9.94 -19.52 -4.64
C ALA A 102 -10.25 -19.57 -6.14
N ARG A 103 -9.28 -19.20 -7.02
CA ARG A 103 -9.46 -19.16 -8.48
C ARG A 103 -10.57 -18.22 -8.94
N GLU A 104 -10.87 -17.20 -8.16
CA GLU A 104 -11.90 -16.20 -8.50
C GLU A 104 -11.48 -15.29 -9.65
N VAL A 105 -10.17 -15.21 -9.94
CA VAL A 105 -9.65 -14.47 -11.08
C VAL A 105 -9.36 -15.43 -12.25
N PRO A 106 -9.72 -15.06 -13.52
CA PRO A 106 -9.51 -15.92 -14.67
C PRO A 106 -8.03 -16.02 -15.11
N GLY A 107 -7.19 -15.14 -14.61
CA GLY A 107 -5.76 -15.03 -14.88
C GLY A 107 -5.19 -13.75 -14.27
N CYS A 108 -3.91 -13.50 -14.51
CA CYS A 108 -3.17 -12.38 -13.92
C CYS A 108 -3.07 -11.23 -14.92
N PRO A 109 -3.69 -10.05 -14.70
CA PRO A 109 -3.33 -8.85 -15.44
C PRO A 109 -1.84 -8.53 -15.24
N LYS A 110 -1.23 -7.82 -16.19
CA LYS A 110 0.14 -7.32 -16.06
C LYS A 110 0.15 -6.11 -15.12
N PHE A 111 -0.08 -6.40 -13.87
CA PHE A 111 -0.16 -5.49 -12.74
C PHE A 111 0.78 -6.01 -11.65
N GLY A 112 1.50 -5.11 -11.00
CA GLY A 112 2.41 -5.45 -9.92
C GLY A 112 2.27 -4.49 -8.75
N MET A 113 2.89 -4.86 -7.64
CA MET A 113 2.81 -4.12 -6.40
C MET A 113 4.07 -4.32 -5.56
N GLY A 114 4.40 -3.34 -4.76
CA GLY A 114 5.37 -3.50 -3.69
C GLY A 114 4.80 -4.40 -2.59
N LEU A 115 5.63 -5.20 -1.98
CA LEU A 115 5.29 -6.12 -0.88
C LEU A 115 6.13 -5.80 0.35
N VAL A 116 5.54 -6.00 1.53
CA VAL A 116 6.24 -5.92 2.81
C VAL A 116 5.63 -6.91 3.80
N ASP A 117 6.47 -7.52 4.64
CA ASP A 117 6.01 -8.39 5.72
C ASP A 117 5.41 -7.57 6.87
N VAL A 118 4.29 -8.01 7.42
CA VAL A 118 3.61 -7.35 8.55
C VAL A 118 4.51 -7.21 9.77
N ARG A 119 5.45 -8.12 9.97
CA ARG A 119 6.42 -8.08 11.09
C ARG A 119 7.42 -6.95 10.90
N ASP A 120 7.85 -6.69 9.67
CA ASP A 120 8.73 -5.56 9.34
C ASP A 120 8.01 -4.23 9.52
N VAL A 121 6.73 -4.16 9.10
CA VAL A 121 5.89 -2.98 9.35
C VAL A 121 5.75 -2.73 10.86
N ALA A 122 5.50 -3.76 11.66
CA ALA A 122 5.42 -3.65 13.11
C ALA A 122 6.76 -3.17 13.72
N THR A 123 7.88 -3.73 13.25
CA THR A 123 9.22 -3.32 13.68
C THR A 123 9.49 -1.85 13.33
N ALA A 124 9.12 -1.41 12.13
CA ALA A 124 9.25 -0.01 11.72
C ALA A 124 8.43 0.94 12.62
N HIS A 125 7.21 0.56 13.01
CA HIS A 125 6.41 1.34 13.95
C HIS A 125 7.07 1.46 15.32
N ILE A 126 7.59 0.35 15.86
CA ILE A 126 8.30 0.34 17.16
C ILE A 126 9.55 1.21 17.09
N ALA A 127 10.35 1.08 16.03
CA ALA A 127 11.53 1.91 15.81
C ALA A 127 11.17 3.39 15.72
N ALA A 128 10.14 3.74 14.95
CA ALA A 128 9.66 5.11 14.80
C ALA A 128 9.16 5.73 16.12
N MET A 129 8.69 4.91 17.08
CA MET A 129 8.29 5.39 18.41
C MET A 129 9.46 5.87 19.25
N THR A 130 10.67 5.31 19.06
CA THR A 130 11.80 5.47 19.97
C THR A 130 13.03 6.12 19.35
N ALA A 131 13.26 5.96 18.05
CA ALA A 131 14.41 6.52 17.35
C ALA A 131 14.42 8.05 17.42
N PRO A 132 15.53 8.69 17.85
CA PRO A 132 15.62 10.15 18.00
C PRO A 132 15.46 10.89 16.66
N GLU A 133 15.90 10.30 15.56
CA GLU A 133 15.89 10.86 14.21
C GLU A 133 14.53 10.66 13.49
N ALA A 134 13.61 9.87 14.06
CA ALA A 134 12.35 9.55 13.40
C ALA A 134 11.38 10.75 13.24
N PRO A 135 11.28 11.69 14.20
CA PRO A 135 10.34 12.79 14.11
C PRO A 135 10.53 13.65 12.85
N GLY A 136 9.41 14.09 12.27
CA GLY A 136 9.40 14.93 11.08
C GLY A 136 9.60 14.17 9.76
N ASN A 137 9.71 12.84 9.82
CA ASN A 137 9.98 12.02 8.65
C ASN A 137 8.81 11.10 8.27
N ARG A 138 8.81 10.74 6.99
CA ARG A 138 8.02 9.67 6.39
C ARG A 138 8.95 8.49 6.18
N TYR A 139 8.44 7.27 6.28
CA TYR A 139 9.23 6.05 6.05
C TYR A 139 8.47 5.08 5.18
N ILE A 140 9.01 4.78 4.01
CA ILE A 140 8.51 3.73 3.13
C ILE A 140 8.86 2.37 3.74
N CYS A 141 7.87 1.49 3.83
CA CYS A 141 8.09 0.08 4.17
C CYS A 141 7.76 -0.77 2.95
N ASN A 142 8.80 -1.09 2.18
CA ASN A 142 8.73 -1.92 0.99
C ASN A 142 9.93 -2.86 0.96
N THR A 143 9.70 -4.14 0.68
CA THR A 143 10.78 -5.13 0.58
C THR A 143 11.15 -5.37 -0.88
N GLU A 144 10.12 -5.58 -1.72
CA GLU A 144 10.34 -5.89 -3.14
C GLU A 144 9.08 -5.56 -3.96
N PHE A 145 9.27 -5.37 -5.26
CA PHE A 145 8.17 -5.32 -6.21
C PHE A 145 7.93 -6.71 -6.81
N ARG A 146 6.65 -7.10 -6.94
CA ARG A 146 6.25 -8.34 -7.59
C ARG A 146 5.09 -8.13 -8.55
N TRP A 147 5.20 -8.73 -9.72
CA TRP A 147 4.06 -8.87 -10.64
C TRP A 147 3.06 -9.88 -10.08
N LEU A 148 1.78 -9.66 -10.32
CA LEU A 148 0.72 -10.58 -9.84
C LEU A 148 0.92 -12.02 -10.34
N VAL A 149 1.45 -12.19 -11.56
CA VAL A 149 1.78 -13.51 -12.10
C VAL A 149 2.90 -14.21 -11.33
N GLU A 150 3.86 -13.48 -10.79
CA GLU A 150 4.94 -14.05 -9.97
C GLU A 150 4.39 -14.54 -8.64
N ILE A 151 3.51 -13.73 -8.00
CA ILE A 151 2.79 -14.11 -6.78
C ILE A 151 1.95 -15.37 -7.06
N ALA A 152 1.18 -15.39 -8.14
CA ALA A 152 0.35 -16.53 -8.53
C ALA A 152 1.18 -17.79 -8.80
N THR A 153 2.35 -17.64 -9.44
CA THR A 153 3.27 -18.75 -9.72
C THR A 153 3.86 -19.32 -8.44
N GLN A 154 4.26 -18.45 -7.51
CA GLN A 154 4.73 -18.89 -6.19
C GLN A 154 3.65 -19.65 -5.43
N LEU A 155 2.44 -19.10 -5.36
CA LEU A 155 1.31 -19.76 -4.70
C LEU A 155 0.97 -21.10 -5.36
N ASN A 156 0.99 -21.18 -6.69
CA ASN A 156 0.73 -22.43 -7.39
C ASN A 156 1.80 -23.50 -7.12
N ARG A 157 3.07 -23.09 -7.02
CA ARG A 157 4.16 -24.00 -6.67
C ARG A 157 3.99 -24.57 -5.27
N ASP A 158 3.59 -23.73 -4.30
CA ASP A 158 3.56 -24.12 -2.88
C ASP A 158 2.24 -24.80 -2.49
N PHE A 159 1.12 -24.40 -3.08
CA PHE A 159 -0.21 -24.87 -2.72
C PHE A 159 -0.89 -25.74 -3.79
N GLY A 160 -0.46 -25.67 -5.06
CA GLY A 160 -1.00 -26.50 -6.13
C GLY A 160 -0.94 -27.99 -5.82
N PRO A 161 0.21 -28.57 -5.37
CA PRO A 161 0.31 -29.95 -4.97
C PRO A 161 -0.57 -30.35 -3.77
N ARG A 162 -1.04 -29.36 -2.99
CA ARG A 162 -1.92 -29.55 -1.83
C ARG A 162 -3.41 -29.45 -2.19
N GLY A 163 -3.75 -29.42 -3.49
CA GLY A 163 -5.13 -29.33 -3.96
C GLY A 163 -5.64 -27.91 -4.21
N TYR A 164 -4.78 -26.90 -4.15
CA TYR A 164 -5.13 -25.48 -4.40
C TYR A 164 -4.39 -24.93 -5.63
N PRO A 165 -4.68 -25.42 -6.85
CA PRO A 165 -4.00 -24.95 -8.06
C PRO A 165 -4.41 -23.50 -8.37
N VAL A 166 -3.41 -22.66 -8.67
CA VAL A 166 -3.60 -21.23 -8.98
C VAL A 166 -3.42 -21.01 -10.50
N ARG A 167 -4.23 -20.11 -11.07
CA ARG A 167 -4.09 -19.73 -12.47
C ARG A 167 -2.95 -18.73 -12.63
N THR A 168 -1.94 -19.12 -13.44
CA THR A 168 -0.72 -18.30 -13.66
C THR A 168 -0.67 -17.67 -15.07
N ARG A 169 -1.75 -17.78 -15.84
CA ARG A 169 -1.80 -17.21 -17.21
C ARG A 169 -1.88 -15.69 -17.14
N VAL A 170 -0.98 -15.02 -17.85
CA VAL A 170 -1.04 -13.56 -18.04
C VAL A 170 -2.19 -13.21 -18.98
N LEU A 171 -3.03 -12.26 -18.57
CA LEU A 171 -4.12 -11.73 -19.38
C LEU A 171 -3.60 -10.59 -20.27
N PRO A 172 -3.92 -10.60 -21.57
CA PRO A 172 -3.64 -9.44 -22.42
C PRO A 172 -4.36 -8.18 -21.94
N ASN A 173 -3.69 -7.04 -22.00
CA ASN A 173 -4.25 -5.78 -21.50
C ASN A 173 -5.58 -5.39 -22.16
N PHE A 174 -5.80 -5.72 -23.44
CA PHE A 174 -7.07 -5.43 -24.10
C PHE A 174 -8.24 -6.20 -23.45
N VAL A 175 -8.01 -7.44 -22.99
CA VAL A 175 -9.03 -8.21 -22.25
C VAL A 175 -9.34 -7.56 -20.92
N VAL A 176 -8.29 -7.15 -20.18
CA VAL A 176 -8.46 -6.46 -18.90
C VAL A 176 -9.24 -5.16 -19.07
N ARG A 177 -8.92 -4.36 -20.11
CA ARG A 177 -9.65 -3.12 -20.43
C ARG A 177 -11.10 -3.37 -20.84
N LEU A 178 -11.38 -4.45 -21.56
CA LEU A 178 -12.75 -4.82 -21.92
C LEU A 178 -13.56 -5.18 -20.67
N VAL A 179 -13.01 -6.00 -19.78
CA VAL A 179 -13.67 -6.38 -18.51
C VAL A 179 -13.90 -5.16 -17.63
N ALA A 180 -12.97 -4.22 -17.62
CA ALA A 180 -13.07 -2.97 -16.85
C ALA A 180 -14.28 -2.10 -17.20
N LEU A 181 -14.88 -2.26 -18.38
CA LEU A 181 -16.11 -1.57 -18.76
C LEU A 181 -17.32 -2.05 -17.95
N PHE A 182 -17.26 -3.27 -17.42
CA PHE A 182 -18.35 -3.93 -16.70
C PHE A 182 -18.02 -4.16 -15.23
N ASP A 183 -16.74 -4.16 -14.85
CA ASP A 183 -16.27 -4.41 -13.49
C ASP A 183 -15.43 -3.23 -12.99
N LYS A 184 -15.99 -2.46 -12.06
CA LYS A 184 -15.32 -1.31 -11.44
C LYS A 184 -14.06 -1.66 -10.67
N ALA A 185 -13.95 -2.89 -10.11
CA ALA A 185 -12.77 -3.33 -9.41
C ALA A 185 -11.60 -3.54 -10.38
N VAL A 186 -11.88 -4.15 -11.54
CA VAL A 186 -10.91 -4.28 -12.63
C VAL A 186 -10.57 -2.91 -13.23
N GLY A 187 -11.54 -2.00 -13.34
CA GLY A 187 -11.31 -0.63 -13.81
C GLY A 187 -10.26 0.14 -13.00
N ARG A 188 -10.17 -0.11 -11.71
CA ARG A 188 -9.20 0.54 -10.81
C ARG A 188 -7.74 0.14 -11.07
N ILE A 189 -7.50 -1.04 -11.63
CA ILE A 189 -6.13 -1.49 -11.92
C ILE A 189 -5.67 -1.11 -13.33
N VAL A 190 -6.57 -0.66 -14.21
CA VAL A 190 -6.24 -0.30 -15.59
C VAL A 190 -5.16 0.78 -15.68
N PRO A 191 -5.17 1.86 -14.86
CA PRO A 191 -4.10 2.86 -14.88
C PRO A 191 -2.73 2.33 -14.44
N GLU A 192 -2.71 1.23 -13.69
CA GLU A 192 -1.51 0.62 -13.12
C GLU A 192 -0.95 -0.53 -13.98
N LEU A 193 -1.60 -0.85 -15.11
CA LEU A 193 -1.11 -1.91 -16.01
C LEU A 193 0.23 -1.53 -16.60
N ASP A 194 1.13 -2.50 -16.69
CA ASP A 194 2.51 -2.37 -17.18
C ASP A 194 3.42 -1.42 -16.38
N GLN A 195 2.94 -0.89 -15.26
CA GLN A 195 3.76 -0.02 -14.44
C GLN A 195 4.59 -0.83 -13.43
N HIS A 196 5.88 -0.56 -13.42
CA HIS A 196 6.81 -1.01 -12.38
C HIS A 196 7.10 0.19 -11.48
N LYS A 197 6.95 0.03 -10.17
CA LYS A 197 7.19 1.10 -9.20
C LYS A 197 8.23 0.64 -8.18
N ASN A 198 9.33 1.35 -8.13
CA ASN A 198 10.35 1.19 -7.11
C ASN A 198 10.06 2.19 -5.98
N TYR A 199 10.14 1.71 -4.76
CA TYR A 199 9.98 2.51 -3.55
C TYR A 199 11.27 2.34 -2.74
N ASP A 200 12.11 3.37 -2.76
CA ASP A 200 13.41 3.41 -2.04
C ASP A 200 13.28 4.15 -0.71
#